data_9795d74cefab2afca3a5a987d2714820
#
_entry.id   9795d74cefab2afca3a5a987d2714820
#
_cell.length_a   1.000
_cell.length_b   1.000
_cell.length_c   1.000
_cell.angle_alpha   90.00
_cell.angle_beta   90.00
_cell.angle_gamma   90.00
#
_symmetry.space_group_name_H-M   'P 1'
#
loop_
_entity.id
_entity.type
_entity.pdbx_description
1 polymer ?
#
loop_
_entity_poly.entity_id
_entity_poly.type
_entity_poly.pdbx_seq_one_letter_code
_entity_poly.pdbx_strand_id
1 'polypeptide(L)'
;MQAWLDSLLALLALPQYGLSTLFIAAFISATLLPVGSEPALFGLLKLNPELFWAAIGVATAGNTLGGIVDWWMGYAAHKVADKYSHSKHHMRVLNWLERLGPKACLLAWLPLVGDPLCAVAGWLKLSFWPCVIYMAIGKFARYVTMTVALLHIWPN
;
A
#
# COMPACT_ATOMS: atom_id res chain seq x y z
N MET A 1 8.58 -22.12 15.86
CA MET A 1 8.72 -20.97 14.94
C MET A 1 8.85 -21.40 13.49
N GLN A 2 9.48 -22.54 13.16
CA GLN A 2 9.53 -23.06 11.79
C GLN A 2 8.20 -23.63 11.29
N ALA A 3 7.44 -24.36 12.11
CA ALA A 3 6.22 -25.03 11.69
C ALA A 3 5.11 -24.09 11.16
N TRP A 4 4.98 -22.89 11.67
CA TRP A 4 3.99 -21.93 11.16
C TRP A 4 4.48 -21.20 9.91
N LEU A 5 5.80 -21.01 9.75
CA LEU A 5 6.41 -20.55 8.50
C LEU A 5 6.20 -21.57 7.37
N ASP A 6 6.39 -22.86 7.67
CA ASP A 6 6.16 -23.94 6.70
C ASP A 6 4.68 -24.04 6.32
N SER A 7 3.77 -23.78 7.28
CA SER A 7 2.32 -23.74 7.01
C SER A 7 1.93 -22.54 6.15
N LEU A 8 2.53 -21.38 6.38
CA LEU A 8 2.33 -20.18 5.55
C LEU A 8 2.88 -20.37 4.13
N LEU A 9 4.07 -20.96 4.01
CA LEU A 9 4.66 -21.29 2.72
C LEU A 9 3.83 -22.33 1.95
N ALA A 10 3.29 -23.33 2.65
CA ALA A 10 2.38 -24.31 2.06
C ALA A 10 1.06 -23.68 1.59
N LEU A 11 0.50 -22.73 2.34
CA LEU A 11 -0.68 -21.96 1.93
C LEU A 11 -0.41 -21.06 0.73
N LEU A 12 0.75 -20.43 0.68
CA LEU A 12 1.18 -19.61 -0.45
C LEU A 12 1.46 -20.43 -1.70
N ALA A 13 1.84 -21.71 -1.54
CA ALA A 13 2.10 -22.63 -2.66
C ALA A 13 0.82 -23.07 -3.39
N LEU A 14 -0.37 -22.95 -2.77
CA LEU A 14 -1.64 -23.26 -3.41
C LEU A 14 -2.17 -22.01 -4.12
N PRO A 15 -2.33 -22.01 -5.47
CA PRO A 15 -2.72 -20.82 -6.24
C PRO A 15 -4.00 -20.14 -5.73
N GLN A 16 -4.96 -20.95 -5.25
CA GLN A 16 -6.25 -20.46 -4.74
C GLN A 16 -6.11 -19.69 -3.41
N TYR A 17 -5.24 -20.15 -2.52
CA TYR A 17 -5.02 -19.53 -1.20
C TYR A 17 -3.89 -18.50 -1.25
N GLY A 18 -2.94 -18.66 -2.15
CA GLY A 18 -1.81 -17.74 -2.31
C GLY A 18 -2.24 -16.31 -2.65
N LEU A 19 -3.16 -16.15 -3.59
CA LEU A 19 -3.69 -14.83 -3.97
C LEU A 19 -4.52 -14.20 -2.85
N SER A 20 -5.34 -14.99 -2.14
CA SER A 20 -6.13 -14.50 -1.00
C SER A 20 -5.23 -14.08 0.16
N THR A 21 -4.22 -14.87 0.48
CA THR A 21 -3.22 -14.54 1.52
C THR A 21 -2.43 -13.30 1.14
N LEU A 22 -2.03 -13.17 -0.13
CA LEU A 22 -1.36 -11.99 -0.64
C LEU A 22 -2.22 -10.74 -0.53
N PHE A 23 -3.51 -10.84 -0.85
CA PHE A 23 -4.46 -9.72 -0.70
C PHE A 23 -4.54 -9.25 0.75
N ILE A 24 -4.73 -10.19 1.69
CA ILE A 24 -4.81 -9.88 3.12
C ILE A 24 -3.49 -9.28 3.62
N ALA A 25 -2.36 -9.88 3.24
CA ALA A 25 -1.03 -9.38 3.59
C ALA A 25 -0.81 -7.96 3.05
N ALA A 26 -1.18 -7.70 1.80
CA ALA A 26 -1.06 -6.39 1.17
C ALA A 26 -1.97 -5.34 1.85
N PHE A 27 -3.18 -5.73 2.23
CA PHE A 27 -4.12 -4.86 2.94
C PHE A 27 -3.60 -4.50 4.35
N ILE A 28 -3.19 -5.51 5.13
CA ILE A 28 -2.71 -5.30 6.51
C ILE A 28 -1.39 -4.50 6.51
N SER A 29 -0.48 -4.79 5.59
CA SER A 29 0.78 -4.07 5.49
C SER A 29 0.61 -2.59 5.16
N ALA A 30 -0.45 -2.24 4.44
CA ALA A 30 -0.76 -0.85 4.12
C ALA A 30 -1.37 -0.08 5.29
N THR A 31 -2.07 -0.76 6.22
CA THR A 31 -2.82 -0.10 7.31
C THR A 31 -2.08 -0.08 8.65
N LEU A 32 -1.34 -1.13 8.97
CA LEU A 32 -0.83 -1.33 10.34
C LEU A 32 0.69 -1.44 10.46
N LEU A 33 1.37 -1.84 9.40
CA LEU A 33 2.79 -2.14 9.46
C LEU A 33 3.56 -1.48 8.31
N PRO A 34 4.65 -0.76 8.60
CA PRO A 34 5.54 -0.24 7.55
C PRO A 34 6.40 -1.36 6.91
N VAL A 35 5.96 -2.61 7.06
CA VAL A 35 6.59 -3.77 6.43
C VAL A 35 5.86 -4.03 5.14
N GLY A 36 6.55 -3.87 4.02
CA GLY A 36 5.96 -4.08 2.70
C GLY A 36 5.42 -5.50 2.51
N SER A 37 4.44 -5.65 1.66
CA SER A 37 3.92 -6.95 1.20
C SER A 37 4.80 -7.58 0.11
N GLU A 38 5.90 -6.95 -0.24
CA GLU A 38 6.83 -7.39 -1.27
C GLU A 38 7.39 -8.79 -1.02
N PRO A 39 7.78 -9.18 0.22
CA PRO A 39 8.24 -10.53 0.49
C PRO A 39 7.17 -11.60 0.24
N ALA A 40 5.90 -11.31 0.55
CA ALA A 40 4.79 -12.22 0.29
C ALA A 40 4.52 -12.37 -1.21
N LEU A 41 4.55 -11.26 -1.95
CA LEU A 41 4.41 -11.25 -3.40
C LEU A 41 5.56 -12.02 -4.07
N PHE A 42 6.80 -11.75 -3.66
CA PHE A 42 7.98 -12.43 -4.20
C PHE A 42 7.95 -13.93 -3.92
N GLY A 43 7.60 -14.34 -2.70
CA GLY A 43 7.45 -15.76 -2.32
C GLY A 43 6.40 -16.47 -3.16
N LEU A 44 5.23 -15.84 -3.39
CA LEU A 44 4.19 -16.40 -4.24
C LEU A 44 4.67 -16.59 -5.69
N LEU A 45 5.35 -15.58 -6.24
CA LEU A 45 5.83 -15.63 -7.63
C LEU A 45 7.00 -16.59 -7.85
N LYS A 46 7.81 -16.84 -6.83
CA LYS A 46 8.84 -17.92 -6.89
C LYS A 46 8.21 -19.31 -6.98
N LEU A 47 7.06 -19.51 -6.35
CA LEU A 47 6.33 -20.78 -6.38
C LEU A 47 5.42 -20.90 -7.59
N ASN A 48 4.87 -19.79 -8.08
CA ASN A 48 3.90 -19.74 -9.18
C ASN A 48 4.20 -18.57 -10.13
N PRO A 49 5.22 -18.68 -10.99
CA PRO A 49 5.62 -17.58 -11.89
C PRO A 49 4.53 -17.15 -12.88
N GLU A 50 3.62 -18.09 -13.23
CA GLU A 50 2.50 -17.84 -14.13
C GLU A 50 1.47 -16.85 -13.58
N LEU A 51 1.45 -16.66 -12.25
CA LEU A 51 0.53 -15.74 -11.57
C LEU A 51 1.02 -14.30 -11.52
N PHE A 52 2.08 -13.92 -12.25
CA PHE A 52 2.73 -12.61 -12.17
C PHE A 52 1.74 -11.45 -12.20
N TRP A 53 0.92 -11.34 -13.24
CA TRP A 53 -0.03 -10.25 -13.39
C TRP A 53 -1.19 -10.31 -12.41
N ALA A 54 -1.67 -11.53 -12.11
CA ALA A 54 -2.73 -11.73 -11.13
C ALA A 54 -2.26 -11.34 -9.72
N ALA A 55 -1.07 -11.74 -9.33
CA ALA A 55 -0.48 -11.43 -8.04
C ALA A 55 -0.24 -9.91 -7.87
N ILE A 56 0.31 -9.24 -8.89
CA ILE A 56 0.49 -7.77 -8.87
C ILE A 56 -0.87 -7.06 -8.77
N GLY A 57 -1.86 -7.50 -9.54
CA GLY A 57 -3.21 -6.92 -9.48
C GLY A 57 -3.85 -7.05 -8.10
N VAL A 58 -3.78 -8.25 -7.52
CA VAL A 58 -4.31 -8.55 -6.18
C VAL A 58 -3.57 -7.78 -5.08
N ALA A 59 -2.24 -7.73 -5.13
CA ALA A 59 -1.45 -6.96 -4.17
C ALA A 59 -1.75 -5.46 -4.28
N THR A 60 -1.87 -4.93 -5.50
CA THR A 60 -2.24 -3.52 -5.73
C THR A 60 -3.62 -3.23 -5.16
N ALA A 61 -4.61 -4.08 -5.42
CA ALA A 61 -5.97 -3.92 -4.90
C ALA A 61 -6.00 -3.92 -3.37
N GLY A 62 -5.39 -4.92 -2.74
CA GLY A 62 -5.33 -5.02 -1.28
C GLY A 62 -4.64 -3.81 -0.65
N ASN A 63 -3.49 -3.43 -1.17
CA ASN A 63 -2.72 -2.30 -0.66
C ASN A 63 -3.41 -0.94 -0.93
N THR A 64 -4.14 -0.80 -2.04
CA THR A 64 -4.93 0.40 -2.31
C THR A 64 -6.11 0.51 -1.35
N LEU A 65 -6.79 -0.60 -1.05
CA LEU A 65 -7.85 -0.61 -0.04
C LEU A 65 -7.32 -0.23 1.35
N GLY A 66 -6.11 -0.68 1.71
CA GLY A 66 -5.44 -0.21 2.92
C GLY A 66 -5.22 1.30 2.91
N GLY A 67 -4.69 1.86 1.82
CA GLY A 67 -4.52 3.30 1.66
C GLY A 67 -5.84 4.09 1.68
N ILE A 68 -6.96 3.50 1.27
CA ILE A 68 -8.30 4.09 1.43
C ILE A 68 -8.66 4.18 2.92
N VAL A 69 -8.39 3.13 3.69
CA VAL A 69 -8.61 3.14 5.15
C VAL A 69 -7.75 4.24 5.80
N ASP A 70 -6.48 4.37 5.42
CA ASP A 70 -5.59 5.43 5.91
C ASP A 70 -6.13 6.82 5.57
N TRP A 71 -6.63 7.02 4.35
CA TRP A 71 -7.27 8.28 3.96
C TRP A 71 -8.47 8.61 4.86
N TRP A 72 -9.35 7.63 5.11
CA TRP A 72 -10.50 7.81 6.02
C TRP A 72 -10.07 8.09 7.46
N MET A 73 -9.01 7.43 7.93
CA MET A 73 -8.45 7.68 9.26
C MET A 73 -7.91 9.12 9.37
N GLY A 74 -7.17 9.58 8.37
CA GLY A 74 -6.67 10.95 8.30
C GLY A 74 -7.80 11.98 8.26
N TYR A 75 -8.83 11.73 7.46
CA TYR A 75 -10.02 12.59 7.40
C TYR A 75 -10.78 12.65 8.73
N ALA A 76 -10.96 11.51 9.39
CA ALA A 76 -11.60 11.46 10.70
C ALA A 76 -10.77 12.16 11.77
N ALA A 77 -9.45 11.96 11.78
CA ALA A 77 -8.54 12.62 12.70
C ALA A 77 -8.57 14.16 12.54
N HIS A 78 -8.65 14.67 11.31
CA HIS A 78 -8.82 16.10 11.06
C HIS A 78 -10.12 16.64 11.69
N LYS A 79 -11.25 15.94 11.50
CA LYS A 79 -12.54 16.34 12.10
C LYS A 79 -12.49 16.42 13.63
N VAL A 80 -11.77 15.49 14.26
CA VAL A 80 -11.60 15.49 15.72
C VAL A 80 -10.68 16.62 16.15
N ALA A 81 -9.57 16.85 15.45
CA ALA A 81 -8.63 17.91 15.74
C ALA A 81 -9.27 19.31 15.60
N ASP A 82 -10.04 19.54 14.55
CA ASP A 82 -10.79 20.79 14.36
C ASP A 82 -11.74 21.09 15.53
N LYS A 83 -12.30 20.05 16.16
CA LYS A 83 -13.20 20.20 17.30
C LYS A 83 -12.48 20.64 18.59
N TYR A 84 -11.21 20.22 18.75
CA TYR A 84 -10.47 20.40 20.00
C TYR A 84 -9.29 21.37 19.92
N SER A 85 -8.84 21.78 18.74
CA SER A 85 -7.66 22.63 18.58
C SER A 85 -7.86 23.70 17.52
N HIS A 86 -7.63 24.96 17.91
CA HIS A 86 -7.61 26.12 17.02
C HIS A 86 -6.18 26.43 16.50
N SER A 87 -5.23 25.52 16.71
CA SER A 87 -3.83 25.75 16.34
C SER A 87 -3.55 25.37 14.88
N LYS A 88 -3.42 26.39 14.05
CA LYS A 88 -3.00 26.25 12.64
C LYS A 88 -1.46 26.14 12.57
N HIS A 89 -0.90 25.03 12.98
CA HIS A 89 0.50 24.74 12.67
C HIS A 89 0.59 24.15 11.25
N HIS A 90 0.74 25.03 10.28
CA HIS A 90 0.99 24.65 8.89
C HIS A 90 2.48 24.31 8.73
N MET A 91 2.79 23.03 8.70
CA MET A 91 4.12 22.56 8.31
C MET A 91 4.32 22.79 6.82
N ARG A 92 5.53 23.17 6.40
CA ARG A 92 5.86 23.40 4.97
C ARG A 92 5.50 22.23 4.06
N VAL A 93 5.61 20.99 4.59
CA VAL A 93 5.26 19.76 3.89
C VAL A 93 3.76 19.69 3.57
N LEU A 94 2.89 20.09 4.50
CA LEU A 94 1.44 20.11 4.28
C LEU A 94 1.06 21.10 3.18
N ASN A 95 1.65 22.30 3.19
CA ASN A 95 1.41 23.29 2.15
C ASN A 95 1.87 22.82 0.76
N TRP A 96 2.97 22.05 0.69
CA TRP A 96 3.45 21.48 -0.56
C TRP A 96 2.49 20.39 -1.07
N LEU A 97 1.99 19.53 -0.18
CA LEU A 97 1.01 18.51 -0.50
C LEU A 97 -0.34 19.12 -0.93
N GLU A 98 -0.79 20.18 -0.28
CA GLU A 98 -1.99 20.92 -0.70
C GLU A 98 -1.85 21.48 -2.12
N ARG A 99 -0.66 21.99 -2.48
CA ARG A 99 -0.39 22.51 -3.84
C ARG A 99 -0.38 21.42 -4.89
N LEU A 100 0.13 20.23 -4.57
CA LEU A 100 0.11 19.06 -5.47
C LEU A 100 -1.31 18.47 -5.58
N GLY A 101 -2.14 18.68 -4.57
CA GLY A 101 -3.49 18.12 -4.50
C GLY A 101 -3.48 16.59 -4.56
N PRO A 102 -4.50 15.96 -5.17
CA PRO A 102 -4.60 14.50 -5.25
C PRO A 102 -3.42 13.82 -5.96
N LYS A 103 -2.68 14.54 -6.80
CA LYS A 103 -1.46 14.03 -7.47
C LYS A 103 -0.37 13.63 -6.48
N ALA A 104 -0.38 14.21 -5.26
CA ALA A 104 0.52 13.80 -4.19
C ALA A 104 0.40 12.31 -3.86
N CYS A 105 -0.79 11.72 -4.02
CA CYS A 105 -1.03 10.30 -3.78
C CYS A 105 -0.30 9.39 -4.78
N LEU A 106 0.23 9.92 -5.89
CA LEU A 106 1.12 9.17 -6.77
C LEU A 106 2.43 8.78 -6.05
N LEU A 107 2.86 9.58 -5.08
CA LEU A 107 4.01 9.27 -4.23
C LEU A 107 3.78 8.06 -3.30
N ALA A 108 2.58 7.47 -3.32
CA ALA A 108 2.30 6.17 -2.72
C ALA A 108 3.15 5.02 -3.31
N TRP A 109 3.83 5.25 -4.41
CA TRP A 109 4.88 4.40 -4.93
C TRP A 109 6.07 4.28 -3.93
N LEU A 110 6.39 5.33 -3.15
CA LEU A 110 7.54 5.29 -2.23
C LEU A 110 7.30 4.32 -1.08
N PRO A 111 8.21 3.36 -0.85
CA PRO A 111 8.11 2.46 0.30
C PRO A 111 8.21 3.28 1.60
N LEU A 112 7.51 2.86 2.65
CA LEU A 112 7.44 3.47 3.98
C LEU A 112 6.76 4.86 4.05
N VAL A 113 6.90 5.71 3.04
CA VAL A 113 6.34 7.07 3.02
C VAL A 113 4.97 7.11 2.36
N GLY A 114 4.70 6.16 1.44
CA GLY A 114 3.48 6.17 0.63
C GLY A 114 2.19 6.01 1.43
N ASP A 115 2.17 5.10 2.38
CA ASP A 115 0.97 4.82 3.18
C ASP A 115 0.66 5.94 4.18
N PRO A 116 1.61 6.49 4.97
CA PRO A 116 1.39 7.71 5.75
C PRO A 116 0.92 8.90 4.91
N LEU A 117 1.36 9.00 3.66
CA LEU A 117 0.94 10.05 2.75
C LEU A 117 -0.55 9.96 2.39
N CYS A 118 -1.10 8.75 2.33
CA CYS A 118 -2.53 8.54 2.12
C CYS A 118 -3.36 9.08 3.29
N ALA A 119 -2.89 8.88 4.53
CA ALA A 119 -3.51 9.46 5.72
C ALA A 119 -3.42 11.00 5.72
N VAL A 120 -2.28 11.56 5.31
CA VAL A 120 -2.11 13.02 5.19
C VAL A 120 -3.03 13.58 4.10
N ALA A 121 -3.21 12.90 2.98
CA ALA A 121 -4.15 13.30 1.94
C ALA A 121 -5.60 13.36 2.45
N GLY A 122 -6.00 12.42 3.30
CA GLY A 122 -7.27 12.43 4.02
C GLY A 122 -7.38 13.59 5.01
N TRP A 123 -6.34 13.83 5.79
CA TRP A 123 -6.23 14.95 6.72
C TRP A 123 -6.42 16.30 6.01
N LEU A 124 -5.83 16.47 4.83
CA LEU A 124 -5.96 17.66 3.99
C LEU A 124 -7.29 17.72 3.24
N LYS A 125 -8.19 16.75 3.43
CA LYS A 125 -9.49 16.66 2.74
C LYS A 125 -9.37 16.70 1.21
N LEU A 126 -8.30 16.14 0.65
CA LEU A 126 -8.13 16.06 -0.80
C LEU A 126 -9.24 15.17 -1.42
N SER A 127 -9.60 15.47 -2.66
CA SER A 127 -10.66 14.74 -3.37
C SER A 127 -10.42 13.23 -3.37
N PHE A 128 -11.37 12.48 -2.83
CA PHE A 128 -11.24 11.03 -2.58
C PHE A 128 -10.95 10.22 -3.86
N TRP A 129 -11.78 10.32 -4.88
CA TRP A 129 -11.65 9.52 -6.10
C TRP A 129 -10.33 9.74 -6.85
N PRO A 130 -9.89 10.99 -7.11
CA PRO A 130 -8.57 11.22 -7.69
C PRO A 130 -7.44 10.66 -6.82
N CYS A 131 -7.52 10.78 -5.48
CA CYS A 131 -6.52 10.18 -4.60
C CYS A 131 -6.45 8.67 -4.78
N VAL A 132 -7.59 7.97 -4.80
CA VAL A 132 -7.65 6.50 -4.99
C VAL A 132 -7.01 6.10 -6.33
N ILE A 133 -7.29 6.80 -7.41
CA ILE A 133 -6.72 6.52 -8.74
C ILE A 133 -5.19 6.69 -8.71
N TYR A 134 -4.70 7.81 -8.18
CA TYR A 134 -3.25 8.06 -8.09
C TYR A 134 -2.53 7.09 -7.15
N MET A 135 -3.17 6.71 -6.02
CA MET A 135 -2.66 5.65 -5.14
C MET A 135 -2.53 4.33 -5.89
N ALA A 136 -3.58 3.90 -6.59
CA ALA A 136 -3.57 2.64 -7.33
C ALA A 136 -2.47 2.61 -8.39
N ILE A 137 -2.31 3.70 -9.16
CA ILE A 137 -1.24 3.83 -10.16
C ILE A 137 0.14 3.76 -9.50
N GLY A 138 0.37 4.51 -8.43
CA GLY A 138 1.65 4.52 -7.71
C GLY A 138 2.00 3.15 -7.12
N LYS A 139 1.04 2.50 -6.47
CA LYS A 139 1.23 1.17 -5.87
C LYS A 139 1.44 0.09 -6.93
N PHE A 140 0.70 0.14 -8.02
CA PHE A 140 0.90 -0.77 -9.16
C PHE A 140 2.31 -0.63 -9.75
N ALA A 141 2.75 0.59 -10.03
CA ALA A 141 4.09 0.86 -10.53
C ALA A 141 5.17 0.35 -9.55
N ARG A 142 4.99 0.53 -8.24
CA ARG A 142 5.88 0.00 -7.21
C ARG A 142 5.99 -1.52 -7.28
N TYR A 143 4.87 -2.23 -7.31
CA TYR A 143 4.89 -3.69 -7.35
C TYR A 143 5.53 -4.22 -8.63
N VAL A 144 5.24 -3.64 -9.78
CA VAL A 144 5.88 -4.03 -11.05
C VAL A 144 7.39 -3.82 -10.98
N THR A 145 7.83 -2.61 -10.61
CA THR A 145 9.27 -2.27 -10.61
C THR A 145 10.05 -3.09 -9.58
N MET A 146 9.53 -3.24 -8.37
CA MET A 146 10.20 -4.02 -7.32
C MET A 146 10.25 -5.50 -7.66
N THR A 147 9.15 -6.06 -8.17
CA THR A 147 9.11 -7.48 -8.54
C THR A 147 10.05 -7.78 -9.70
N VAL A 148 10.04 -6.95 -10.74
CA VAL A 148 10.97 -7.11 -11.88
C VAL A 148 12.43 -7.00 -11.43
N ALA A 149 12.74 -6.01 -10.57
CA ALA A 149 14.08 -5.84 -10.03
C ALA A 149 14.52 -7.07 -9.20
N LEU A 150 13.64 -7.59 -8.32
CA LEU A 150 13.95 -8.75 -7.49
C LEU A 150 14.14 -10.02 -8.33
N LEU A 151 13.31 -10.25 -9.34
CA LEU A 151 13.45 -11.39 -10.25
C LEU A 151 14.72 -11.28 -11.11
N HIS A 152 15.17 -10.07 -11.42
CA HIS A 152 16.41 -9.85 -12.16
C HIS A 152 17.66 -10.10 -11.30
N ILE A 153 17.61 -9.72 -10.01
CA ILE A 153 18.72 -9.91 -9.06
C ILE A 153 18.80 -11.38 -8.60
N TRP A 154 17.66 -12.05 -8.51
CA TRP A 154 17.55 -13.46 -8.07
C TRP A 154 16.82 -14.30 -9.13
N PRO A 155 17.46 -14.55 -10.28
CA PRO A 155 16.89 -15.48 -11.28
C PRO A 155 16.75 -16.88 -10.66
N ASN A 156 15.78 -17.64 -11.15
CA ASN A 156 15.52 -19.02 -10.71
C ASN A 156 16.71 -19.92 -11.03
#